data_b15120bf76cccb99962cef5345afa008
#
_entry.id   b15120bf76cccb99962cef5345afa008
#
_cell.length_a   1.000
_cell.length_b   1.000
_cell.length_c   1.000
_cell.angle_alpha   90.00
_cell.angle_beta   90.00
_cell.angle_gamma   90.00
#
_symmetry.space_group_name_H-M   'P 1'
#
loop_
_entity.id
_entity.type
_entity.pdbx_description
1 polymer ?
#
loop_
_entity_poly.entity_id
_entity_poly.type
_entity_poly.pdbx_seq_one_letter_code
_entity_poly.pdbx_strand_id
1 'polypeptide(L)'
;MGPAIAKLTSQSSYDIPKNDKGYTKSNLKLCQDVHKEYKAENVLKGYREKEFTLPSGKRVDFIDFENNIVYELKPNNKNQIRKGDKQLQGYIDELISETGEQWTGVLDTY
;
A
#
# COMPACT_ATOMS: atom_id res chain seq x y z
N MET A 1 -9.95 0.93 20.25
CA MET A 1 -8.58 1.11 19.73
C MET A 1 -8.64 1.74 18.35
N GLY A 2 -7.69 2.60 18.04
CA GLY A 2 -7.61 3.19 16.72
C GLY A 2 -7.12 2.17 15.66
N PRO A 3 -7.11 2.57 14.37
CA PRO A 3 -6.58 1.74 13.31
C PRO A 3 -5.08 1.49 13.50
N ALA A 4 -4.62 0.33 13.05
CA ALA A 4 -3.22 -0.08 13.13
C ALA A 4 -2.56 -0.03 11.75
N ILE A 5 -1.29 0.35 11.73
CA ILE A 5 -0.47 0.32 10.52
C ILE A 5 0.75 -0.56 10.77
N ALA A 6 0.93 -1.57 9.94
CA ALA A 6 2.12 -2.42 9.97
C ALA A 6 3.02 -2.09 8.78
N LYS A 7 4.33 -2.15 8.99
CA LYS A 7 5.33 -1.91 7.94
C LYS A 7 6.04 -3.22 7.63
N LEU A 8 5.90 -3.68 6.40
CA LEU A 8 6.50 -4.93 5.93
C LEU A 8 7.35 -4.66 4.69
N THR A 9 8.41 -5.43 4.54
CA THR A 9 9.21 -5.39 3.31
C THR A 9 8.52 -6.24 2.26
N SER A 10 8.17 -5.63 1.13
CA SER A 10 7.58 -6.33 0.00
C SER A 10 8.62 -7.25 -0.64
N GLN A 11 8.18 -8.44 -1.08
CA GLN A 11 9.01 -9.32 -1.89
C GLN A 11 8.64 -9.12 -3.36
N SER A 12 9.65 -8.95 -4.20
CA SER A 12 9.47 -8.71 -5.62
C SER A 12 10.40 -9.62 -6.42
N SER A 13 9.96 -10.02 -7.61
CA SER A 13 10.79 -10.73 -8.57
C SER A 13 11.78 -9.82 -9.27
N TYR A 14 11.66 -8.50 -9.11
CA TYR A 14 12.57 -7.54 -9.72
C TYR A 14 13.82 -7.33 -8.87
N ASP A 15 14.95 -7.11 -9.56
CA ASP A 15 16.18 -6.67 -8.91
C ASP A 15 16.01 -5.20 -8.52
N ILE A 16 15.97 -4.94 -7.22
CA ILE A 16 15.71 -3.60 -6.69
C ILE A 16 17.03 -2.98 -6.25
N PRO A 17 17.54 -1.97 -6.97
CA PRO A 17 18.79 -1.32 -6.60
C PRO A 17 18.66 -0.56 -5.29
N LYS A 18 19.70 -0.65 -4.46
CA LYS A 18 19.79 0.02 -3.16
C LYS A 18 21.00 0.93 -3.11
N ASN A 19 20.93 1.99 -2.29
CA ASN A 19 22.10 2.80 -1.97
C ASN A 19 22.86 2.21 -0.80
N ASP A 20 23.96 2.88 -0.37
CA ASP A 20 24.83 2.39 0.70
C ASP A 20 24.11 2.26 2.04
N LYS A 21 23.01 2.98 2.25
CA LYS A 21 22.21 2.91 3.47
C LYS A 21 21.08 1.89 3.37
N GLY A 22 21.00 1.13 2.28
CA GLY A 22 19.94 0.15 2.05
C GLY A 22 18.63 0.75 1.56
N TYR A 23 18.60 2.02 1.20
CA TYR A 23 17.41 2.66 0.64
C TYR A 23 17.27 2.37 -0.85
N THR A 24 16.04 2.22 -1.29
CA THR A 24 15.74 1.95 -2.70
C THR A 24 16.10 3.13 -3.60
N LYS A 25 16.88 2.84 -4.66
CA LYS A 25 17.09 3.77 -5.78
C LYS A 25 15.95 3.56 -6.76
N SER A 26 14.90 4.34 -6.61
CA SER A 26 13.69 4.19 -7.43
C SER A 26 13.76 5.04 -8.69
N ASN A 27 13.20 4.51 -9.77
CA ASN A 27 12.91 5.26 -10.99
C ASN A 27 11.48 4.93 -11.43
N LEU A 28 10.96 5.69 -12.40
CA LEU A 28 9.57 5.54 -12.84
C LEU A 28 9.24 4.13 -13.33
N LYS A 29 10.13 3.56 -14.16
CA LYS A 29 9.91 2.22 -14.71
C LYS A 29 9.87 1.16 -13.61
N LEU A 30 10.84 1.20 -12.70
CA LEU A 30 10.86 0.27 -11.57
C LEU A 30 9.59 0.39 -10.73
N CYS A 31 9.19 1.62 -10.44
CA CYS A 31 7.96 1.89 -9.68
C CYS A 31 6.73 1.28 -10.37
N GLN A 32 6.59 1.49 -11.67
CA GLN A 32 5.48 0.94 -12.44
C GLN A 32 5.49 -0.59 -12.44
N ASP A 33 6.66 -1.21 -12.66
CA ASP A 33 6.80 -2.65 -12.72
C ASP A 33 6.47 -3.30 -11.36
N VAL A 34 7.02 -2.76 -10.27
CA VAL A 34 6.79 -3.29 -8.93
C VAL A 34 5.33 -3.15 -8.53
N HIS A 35 4.71 -2.00 -8.79
CA HIS A 35 3.27 -1.81 -8.49
C HIS A 35 2.39 -2.74 -9.31
N LYS A 36 2.73 -2.98 -10.56
CA LYS A 36 1.97 -3.89 -11.42
C LYS A 36 1.96 -5.31 -10.87
N GLU A 37 3.10 -5.79 -10.35
CA GLU A 37 3.23 -7.12 -9.77
C GLU A 37 2.63 -7.24 -8.38
N TYR A 38 2.62 -6.15 -7.64
CA TYR A 38 2.26 -6.12 -6.23
C TYR A 38 0.88 -6.75 -6.00
N LYS A 39 0.84 -7.84 -5.21
CA LYS A 39 -0.37 -8.56 -4.80
C LYS A 39 -1.29 -8.99 -5.96
N ALA A 40 -0.76 -9.07 -7.19
CA ALA A 40 -1.56 -9.45 -8.35
C ALA A 40 -2.22 -10.83 -8.20
N GLU A 41 -1.56 -11.75 -7.50
CA GLU A 41 -2.08 -13.10 -7.24
C GLU A 41 -3.16 -13.14 -6.15
N ASN A 42 -3.31 -12.04 -5.40
CA ASN A 42 -4.26 -11.97 -4.29
C ASN A 42 -5.61 -11.38 -4.71
N VAL A 43 -5.73 -10.94 -5.96
CA VAL A 43 -6.98 -10.33 -6.44
C VAL A 43 -8.10 -11.37 -6.46
N LEU A 44 -9.25 -10.97 -5.91
CA LEU A 44 -10.49 -11.74 -5.96
C LEU A 44 -11.62 -10.73 -6.13
N LYS A 45 -12.21 -10.71 -7.32
CA LYS A 45 -13.18 -9.69 -7.71
C LYS A 45 -14.30 -9.54 -6.68
N GLY A 46 -14.51 -8.31 -6.22
CA GLY A 46 -15.52 -7.98 -5.23
C GLY A 46 -15.07 -8.13 -3.78
N TYR A 47 -13.93 -8.79 -3.54
CA TYR A 47 -13.42 -9.04 -2.19
C TYR A 47 -12.03 -8.47 -1.95
N ARG A 48 -11.14 -8.59 -2.91
CA ARG A 48 -9.79 -8.03 -2.85
C ARG A 48 -9.43 -7.44 -4.21
N GLU A 49 -9.10 -6.16 -4.24
CA GLU A 49 -8.89 -5.45 -5.50
C GLU A 49 -7.65 -4.58 -5.46
N LYS A 50 -6.98 -4.48 -6.62
CA LYS A 50 -5.83 -3.59 -6.82
C LYS A 50 -6.30 -2.24 -7.34
N GLU A 51 -5.54 -1.19 -6.99
CA GLU A 51 -5.75 0.15 -7.54
C GLU A 51 -7.20 0.59 -7.41
N PHE A 52 -7.77 0.37 -6.24
CA PHE A 52 -9.16 0.67 -5.96
C PHE A 52 -9.34 2.16 -5.64
N THR A 53 -10.32 2.78 -6.29
CA THR A 53 -10.62 4.20 -6.06
C THR A 53 -11.67 4.35 -4.98
N LEU A 54 -11.32 5.10 -3.93
CA LEU A 54 -12.23 5.43 -2.83
C LEU A 54 -13.23 6.52 -3.28
N PRO A 55 -14.34 6.71 -2.53
CA PRO A 55 -15.33 7.75 -2.87
C PRO A 55 -14.74 9.15 -3.02
N SER A 56 -13.70 9.48 -2.27
CA SER A 56 -13.01 10.77 -2.38
C SER A 56 -12.22 10.96 -3.68
N GLY A 57 -12.01 9.89 -4.45
CA GLY A 57 -11.16 9.88 -5.63
C GLY A 57 -9.74 9.43 -5.34
N LYS A 58 -9.35 9.23 -4.08
CA LYS A 58 -8.06 8.66 -3.72
C LYS A 58 -8.00 7.21 -4.16
N ARG A 59 -6.82 6.76 -4.62
CA ARG A 59 -6.64 5.40 -5.10
C ARG A 59 -5.66 4.66 -4.21
N VAL A 60 -6.09 3.51 -3.66
CA VAL A 60 -5.27 2.65 -2.83
C VAL A 60 -4.58 1.59 -3.70
N ASP A 61 -3.39 1.14 -3.30
CA ASP A 61 -2.68 0.12 -4.08
C ASP A 61 -3.36 -1.24 -4.02
N PHE A 62 -3.90 -1.60 -2.86
CA PHE A 62 -4.64 -2.85 -2.69
C PHE A 62 -5.62 -2.72 -1.51
N ILE A 63 -6.78 -3.33 -1.63
CA ILE A 63 -7.79 -3.34 -0.56
C ILE A 63 -8.36 -4.74 -0.39
N ASP A 64 -8.53 -5.14 0.88
CA ASP A 64 -9.15 -6.41 1.26
C ASP A 64 -10.41 -6.11 2.07
N PHE A 65 -11.57 -6.31 1.43
CA PHE A 65 -12.86 -6.09 2.06
C PHE A 65 -13.29 -7.22 2.98
N GLU A 66 -12.66 -8.38 2.89
CA GLU A 66 -12.98 -9.50 3.77
C GLU A 66 -12.39 -9.29 5.17
N ASN A 67 -11.19 -8.70 5.23
CA ASN A 67 -10.46 -8.51 6.48
C ASN A 67 -10.34 -7.04 6.87
N ASN A 68 -10.91 -6.13 6.09
CA ASN A 68 -10.83 -4.68 6.31
C ASN A 68 -9.39 -4.18 6.42
N ILE A 69 -8.60 -4.51 5.42
CA ILE A 69 -7.19 -4.09 5.33
C ILE A 69 -6.98 -3.29 4.06
N VAL A 70 -6.32 -2.16 4.18
CA VAL A 70 -5.88 -1.35 3.04
C VAL A 70 -4.35 -1.32 2.99
N TYR A 71 -3.80 -1.44 1.79
CA TYR A 71 -2.36 -1.60 1.57
C TYR A 71 -1.82 -0.46 0.71
N GLU A 72 -0.64 -0.01 1.05
CA GLU A 72 0.12 0.97 0.26
C GLU A 72 1.53 0.45 0.05
N LEU A 73 2.06 0.61 -1.17
CA LEU A 73 3.40 0.17 -1.53
C LEU A 73 4.28 1.39 -1.82
N LYS A 74 5.43 1.49 -1.16
CA LYS A 74 6.37 2.60 -1.33
C LYS A 74 7.81 2.09 -1.44
N PRO A 75 8.67 2.84 -2.16
CA PRO A 75 10.11 2.57 -2.08
C PRO A 75 10.61 2.69 -0.65
N ASN A 76 11.56 1.84 -0.27
CA ASN A 76 12.12 1.85 1.07
C ASN A 76 13.08 3.03 1.26
N ASN A 77 12.52 4.19 1.58
CA ASN A 77 13.28 5.36 2.04
C ASN A 77 12.40 6.19 2.97
N LYS A 78 13.04 7.00 3.81
CA LYS A 78 12.35 7.70 4.89
C LYS A 78 11.22 8.61 4.41
N ASN A 79 11.45 9.35 3.33
CA ASN A 79 10.46 10.29 2.81
C ASN A 79 9.24 9.56 2.23
N GLN A 80 9.46 8.48 1.49
CA GLN A 80 8.38 7.70 0.89
C GLN A 80 7.58 6.93 1.94
N ILE A 81 8.26 6.40 2.96
CA ILE A 81 7.58 5.74 4.09
C ILE A 81 6.69 6.73 4.83
N ARG A 82 7.18 7.95 5.07
CA ARG A 82 6.38 8.99 5.73
C ARG A 82 5.15 9.37 4.91
N LYS A 83 5.31 9.51 3.58
CA LYS A 83 4.17 9.76 2.68
C LYS A 83 3.17 8.61 2.72
N GLY A 84 3.66 7.37 2.69
CA GLY A 84 2.82 6.18 2.75
C GLY A 84 2.03 6.09 4.04
N ASP A 85 2.66 6.39 5.17
CA ASP A 85 1.98 6.42 6.48
C ASP A 85 0.83 7.43 6.49
N LYS A 86 1.07 8.63 5.96
CA LYS A 86 0.03 9.66 5.88
C LYS A 86 -1.10 9.28 4.93
N GLN A 87 -0.77 8.71 3.77
CA GLN A 87 -1.74 8.26 2.81
C GLN A 87 -2.62 7.15 3.40
N LEU A 88 -2.00 6.17 4.05
CA LEU A 88 -2.72 5.08 4.71
C LEU A 88 -3.66 5.59 5.79
N GLN A 89 -3.22 6.53 6.63
CA GLN A 89 -4.08 7.09 7.66
C GLN A 89 -5.30 7.77 7.04
N GLY A 90 -5.13 8.50 5.95
CA GLY A 90 -6.23 9.11 5.22
C GLY A 90 -7.20 8.09 4.64
N TYR A 91 -6.70 7.00 4.09
CA TYR A 91 -7.56 5.91 3.56
C TYR A 91 -8.33 5.23 4.68
N ILE A 92 -7.67 4.94 5.79
CA ILE A 92 -8.29 4.31 6.96
C ILE A 92 -9.43 5.21 7.49
N ASP A 93 -9.14 6.50 7.66
CA ASP A 93 -10.14 7.45 8.16
C ASP A 93 -11.36 7.51 7.24
N GLU A 94 -11.14 7.55 5.93
CA GLU A 94 -12.23 7.56 4.96
C GLU A 94 -13.04 6.27 5.01
N LEU A 95 -12.36 5.11 5.06
CA LEU A 95 -13.02 3.81 5.07
C LEU A 95 -13.84 3.62 6.35
N ILE A 96 -13.33 4.05 7.50
CA ILE A 96 -14.08 4.02 8.76
C ILE A 96 -15.33 4.89 8.64
N SER A 97 -15.19 6.09 8.08
CA SER A 97 -16.31 7.01 7.90
C SER A 97 -17.37 6.44 6.96
N GLU A 98 -16.94 5.81 5.86
CA GLU A 98 -17.86 5.28 4.84
C GLU A 98 -18.54 3.98 5.26
N THR A 99 -17.82 3.11 5.99
CA THR A 99 -18.32 1.77 6.31
C THR A 99 -18.82 1.63 7.74
N GLY A 100 -18.41 2.50 8.64
CA GLY A 100 -18.67 2.35 10.07
C GLY A 100 -17.90 1.22 10.74
N GLU A 101 -16.99 0.58 10.02
CA GLU A 101 -16.20 -0.55 10.48
C GLU A 101 -14.76 -0.15 10.76
N GLN A 102 -14.05 -0.94 11.58
CA GLN A 102 -12.63 -0.75 11.82
C GLN A 102 -11.81 -1.23 10.63
N TRP A 103 -10.76 -0.49 10.31
CA TRP A 103 -9.85 -0.81 9.20
C TRP A 103 -8.40 -0.79 9.68
N THR A 104 -7.58 -1.63 9.09
CA THR A 104 -6.15 -1.70 9.33
C THR A 104 -5.39 -1.30 8.08
N GLY A 105 -4.29 -0.59 8.25
CA GLY A 105 -3.41 -0.23 7.14
C GLY A 105 -2.12 -1.05 7.19
N VAL A 106 -1.63 -1.43 6.03
CA VAL A 106 -0.33 -2.10 5.87
C VAL A 106 0.50 -1.30 4.88
N LEU A 107 1.70 -0.90 5.30
CA LEU A 107 2.67 -0.27 4.41
C LEU A 107 3.73 -1.30 4.04
N ASP A 108 3.71 -1.72 2.78
CA ASP A 108 4.75 -2.57 2.21
C ASP A 108 5.81 -1.70 1.53
N THR A 109 7.06 -2.12 1.61
CA THR A 109 8.17 -1.39 0.98
C THR A 109 8.97 -2.30 0.06
N TYR A 110 9.61 -1.69 -0.92
CA TYR A 110 10.49 -2.40 -1.84
C TYR A 110 11.85 -1.74 -1.99
#